data_7d57cc091027b98503ef3811c74c7ff5
#
_entry.id   7d57cc091027b98503ef3811c74c7ff5
#
_cell.length_a   1.000
_cell.length_b   1.000
_cell.length_c   1.000
_cell.angle_alpha   90.00
_cell.angle_beta   90.00
_cell.angle_gamma   90.00
#
_symmetry.space_group_name_H-M   'P 1'
#
loop_
_entity.id
_entity.type
_entity.pdbx_description
1 polymer ?
#
loop_
_entity_poly.entity_id
_entity_poly.type
_entity_poly.pdbx_seq_one_letter_code
_entity_poly.pdbx_strand_id
1 'polypeptide(L)'
;YESPEELVEDLRVCAPAMEELADLVRLFAERFEEQKRAQNMIDFSDMEQYALRILTQKTENGFVPSKIAEEYQKQFEEIMIDEYQDSNLIQEAILTSVSGCRSGRYNIFMVGDVKQSIISGKIPHI
;
A
#
# COMPACT_ATOMS: atom_id res chain seq x y z
N TYR A 1 34.12 5.71 -13.20
CA TYR A 1 33.03 6.51 -12.61
C TYR A 1 32.75 7.68 -13.56
N GLU A 2 31.53 7.79 -14.07
CA GLU A 2 31.06 8.90 -14.91
C GLU A 2 31.13 10.21 -14.12
N SER A 3 31.41 11.30 -14.81
CA SER A 3 31.44 12.60 -14.17
C SER A 3 30.00 13.09 -13.89
N PRO A 4 29.76 13.97 -12.89
CA PRO A 4 28.44 14.53 -12.65
C PRO A 4 27.85 15.24 -13.88
N GLU A 5 28.67 15.84 -14.74
CA GLU A 5 28.26 16.51 -15.95
C GLU A 5 27.76 15.51 -17.00
N GLU A 6 28.40 14.36 -17.17
CA GLU A 6 27.98 13.28 -18.07
C GLU A 6 26.63 12.71 -17.63
N LEU A 7 26.44 12.47 -16.33
CA LEU A 7 25.17 11.99 -15.77
C LEU A 7 24.02 12.98 -16.03
N VAL A 8 24.26 14.27 -15.90
CA VAL A 8 23.24 15.29 -16.18
C VAL A 8 22.86 15.33 -17.65
N GLU A 9 23.82 15.15 -18.55
CA GLU A 9 23.55 15.13 -20.01
C GLU A 9 22.75 13.86 -20.38
N ASP A 10 23.10 12.71 -19.84
CA ASP A 10 22.36 11.47 -20.05
C ASP A 10 20.91 11.58 -19.56
N LEU A 11 20.69 12.20 -18.40
CA LEU A 11 19.35 12.50 -17.91
C LEU A 11 18.56 13.41 -18.86
N ARG A 12 19.20 14.45 -19.45
CA ARG A 12 18.55 15.33 -20.42
C ARG A 12 18.16 14.60 -21.71
N VAL A 13 19.00 13.68 -22.18
CA VAL A 13 18.70 12.87 -23.36
C VAL A 13 17.54 11.90 -23.10
N CYS A 14 17.49 11.31 -21.89
CA CYS A 14 16.45 10.35 -21.53
C CYS A 14 15.13 11.00 -21.10
N ALA A 15 15.15 12.27 -20.65
CA ALA A 15 13.97 12.94 -20.08
C ALA A 15 12.74 12.92 -21.01
N PRO A 16 12.83 13.24 -22.32
CA PRO A 16 11.67 13.23 -23.20
C PRO A 16 11.02 11.83 -23.31
N ALA A 17 11.83 10.78 -23.42
CA ALA A 17 11.33 9.41 -23.48
C ALA A 17 10.67 8.98 -22.16
N MET A 18 11.20 9.43 -21.03
CA MET A 18 10.62 9.16 -19.71
C MET A 18 9.31 9.93 -19.50
N GLU A 19 9.20 11.16 -19.98
CA GLU A 19 7.97 11.95 -19.95
C GLU A 19 6.88 11.28 -20.78
N GLU A 20 7.16 10.89 -22.02
CA GLU A 20 6.23 10.15 -22.87
C GLU A 20 5.79 8.82 -22.23
N LEU A 21 6.72 8.08 -21.62
CA LEU A 21 6.40 6.85 -20.92
C LEU A 21 5.47 7.12 -19.73
N ALA A 22 5.73 8.18 -18.95
CA ALA A 22 4.88 8.56 -17.83
C ALA A 22 3.46 8.93 -18.28
N ASP A 23 3.34 9.64 -19.40
CA ASP A 23 2.05 10.02 -19.98
C ASP A 23 1.28 8.81 -20.53
N LEU A 24 1.98 7.87 -21.17
CA LEU A 24 1.38 6.60 -21.60
C LEU A 24 0.87 5.78 -20.41
N VAL A 25 1.62 5.71 -19.32
CA VAL A 25 1.20 5.01 -18.10
C VAL A 25 -0.03 5.67 -17.49
N ARG A 26 -0.09 7.00 -17.43
CA ARG A 26 -1.27 7.73 -16.94
C ARG A 26 -2.49 7.47 -17.81
N LEU A 27 -2.33 7.59 -19.13
CA LEU A 27 -3.42 7.34 -20.08
C LEU A 27 -3.93 5.89 -19.98
N PHE A 28 -3.02 4.92 -19.85
CA PHE A 28 -3.38 3.53 -19.65
C PHE A 28 -4.17 3.35 -18.35
N ALA A 29 -3.71 3.92 -17.25
CA ALA A 29 -4.39 3.81 -15.96
C ALA A 29 -5.82 4.41 -16.01
N GLU A 30 -5.99 5.58 -16.62
CA GLU A 30 -7.30 6.22 -16.83
C GLU A 30 -8.24 5.33 -17.64
N ARG A 31 -7.75 4.80 -18.79
CA ARG A 31 -8.55 3.93 -19.66
C ARG A 31 -8.90 2.61 -18.99
N PHE A 32 -7.98 2.04 -18.22
CA PHE A 32 -8.20 0.81 -17.48
C PHE A 32 -9.28 1.01 -16.42
N GLU A 33 -9.24 2.11 -15.66
CA GLU A 33 -10.27 2.47 -14.70
C GLU A 33 -11.65 2.69 -15.36
N GLU A 34 -11.70 3.39 -16.49
CA GLU A 34 -12.93 3.59 -17.27
C GLU A 34 -13.55 2.26 -17.69
N GLN A 35 -12.73 1.32 -18.17
CA GLN A 35 -13.17 0.00 -18.60
C GLN A 35 -13.69 -0.84 -17.42
N LYS A 36 -12.99 -0.84 -16.28
CA LYS A 36 -13.46 -1.52 -15.06
C LYS A 36 -14.83 -0.99 -14.63
N ARG A 37 -15.00 0.32 -14.60
CA ARG A 37 -16.29 0.97 -14.23
C ARG A 37 -17.39 0.62 -15.22
N ALA A 38 -17.12 0.66 -16.53
CA ALA A 38 -18.10 0.31 -17.56
C ALA A 38 -18.60 -1.13 -17.46
N GLN A 39 -17.77 -2.04 -16.95
CA GLN A 39 -18.09 -3.46 -16.77
C GLN A 39 -18.53 -3.80 -15.33
N ASN A 40 -18.60 -2.83 -14.42
CA ASN A 40 -18.85 -3.03 -12.99
C ASN A 40 -17.88 -4.06 -12.37
N MET A 41 -16.61 -3.97 -12.74
CA MET A 41 -15.55 -4.85 -12.25
C MET A 41 -14.59 -4.10 -11.34
N ILE A 42 -14.04 -4.82 -10.37
CA ILE A 42 -12.94 -4.38 -9.52
C ILE A 42 -11.85 -5.46 -9.51
N ASP A 43 -10.61 -5.08 -9.39
CA ASP A 43 -9.49 -5.99 -9.18
C ASP A 43 -9.07 -6.04 -7.69
N PHE A 44 -8.09 -6.88 -7.37
CA PHE A 44 -7.61 -7.01 -5.99
C PHE A 44 -7.00 -5.71 -5.45
N SER A 45 -6.31 -4.95 -6.29
CA SER A 45 -5.75 -3.66 -5.92
C SER A 45 -6.83 -2.64 -5.58
N ASP A 46 -7.95 -2.64 -6.34
CA ASP A 46 -9.10 -1.79 -6.04
C ASP A 46 -9.71 -2.14 -4.68
N MET A 47 -9.85 -3.44 -4.37
CA MET A 47 -10.38 -3.88 -3.08
C MET A 47 -9.53 -3.37 -1.92
N GLU A 48 -8.21 -3.50 -2.02
CA GLU A 48 -7.28 -2.98 -1.02
C GLU A 48 -7.40 -1.45 -0.87
N GLN A 49 -7.44 -0.72 -1.99
CA GLN A 49 -7.56 0.75 -1.98
C GLN A 49 -8.90 1.21 -1.39
N TYR A 50 -10.00 0.54 -1.73
CA TYR A 50 -11.30 0.86 -1.15
C TYR A 50 -11.36 0.52 0.34
N ALA A 51 -10.83 -0.62 0.75
CA ALA A 51 -10.74 -0.96 2.16
C ALA A 51 -9.92 0.09 2.93
N LEU A 52 -8.76 0.49 2.40
CA LEU A 52 -7.95 1.54 3.01
C LEU A 52 -8.72 2.86 3.17
N ARG A 53 -9.44 3.29 2.13
CA ARG A 53 -10.24 4.54 2.16
C ARG A 53 -11.40 4.47 3.15
N ILE A 54 -12.01 3.31 3.33
CA ILE A 54 -13.11 3.11 4.28
C ILE A 54 -12.59 3.05 5.72
N LEU A 55 -11.46 2.37 5.93
CA LEU A 55 -10.94 2.06 7.25
C LEU A 55 -9.98 3.11 7.79
N THR A 56 -9.53 4.05 6.95
CA THR A 56 -8.59 5.09 7.39
C THR A 56 -9.09 6.49 7.08
N GLN A 57 -8.61 7.46 7.86
CA GLN A 57 -8.74 8.89 7.60
C GLN A 57 -7.34 9.50 7.48
N LYS A 58 -7.15 10.32 6.46
CA LYS A 58 -5.90 11.06 6.28
C LYS A 58 -5.89 12.27 7.21
N THR A 59 -4.83 12.40 7.99
CA THR A 59 -4.55 13.56 8.86
C THR A 59 -3.19 14.17 8.49
N GLU A 60 -2.85 15.31 9.07
CA GLU A 60 -1.53 15.93 8.90
C GLU A 60 -0.38 15.01 9.35
N ASN A 61 -0.64 14.12 10.31
CA ASN A 61 0.33 13.19 10.88
C ASN A 61 0.25 11.77 10.26
N GLY A 62 -0.40 11.62 9.09
CA GLY A 62 -0.56 10.34 8.41
C GLY A 62 -1.97 9.77 8.49
N PHE A 63 -2.09 8.46 8.34
CA PHE A 63 -3.39 7.77 8.39
C PHE A 63 -3.74 7.37 9.82
N VAL A 64 -5.00 7.61 10.19
CA VAL A 64 -5.58 7.16 11.47
C VAL A 64 -6.81 6.29 11.20
N PRO A 65 -7.20 5.37 12.10
CA PRO A 65 -8.42 4.59 11.95
C PRO A 65 -9.66 5.47 11.78
N SER A 66 -10.55 5.07 10.88
CA SER A 66 -11.86 5.68 10.74
C SER A 66 -12.81 5.19 11.84
N LYS A 67 -13.98 5.83 11.98
CA LYS A 67 -15.04 5.35 12.88
C LYS A 67 -15.48 3.91 12.57
N ILE A 68 -15.48 3.53 11.28
CA ILE A 68 -15.79 2.17 10.86
C ILE A 68 -14.71 1.21 11.35
N ALA A 69 -13.44 1.56 11.22
CA ALA A 69 -12.34 0.76 11.75
C ALA A 69 -12.42 0.60 13.28
N GLU A 70 -12.81 1.65 14.01
CA GLU A 70 -13.02 1.59 15.46
C GLU A 70 -14.14 0.61 15.87
N GLU A 71 -15.16 0.43 15.04
CA GLU A 71 -16.19 -0.59 15.25
C GLU A 71 -15.62 -2.00 15.06
N TYR A 72 -14.82 -2.23 14.02
CA TYR A 72 -14.12 -3.50 13.82
C TYR A 72 -13.13 -3.79 14.95
N GLN A 73 -12.43 -2.78 15.47
CA GLN A 73 -11.54 -2.95 16.62
C GLN A 73 -12.26 -3.50 17.85
N LYS A 74 -13.56 -3.20 18.02
CA LYS A 74 -14.37 -3.73 19.13
C LYS A 74 -14.87 -5.14 18.86
N GLN A 75 -15.06 -5.52 17.58
CA GLN A 75 -15.57 -6.84 17.20
C GLN A 75 -14.47 -7.90 17.19
N PHE A 76 -13.25 -7.53 16.76
CA PHE A 76 -12.16 -8.49 16.62
C PHE A 76 -11.46 -8.68 17.95
N GLU A 77 -11.61 -9.86 18.53
CA GLU A 77 -10.87 -10.26 19.74
C GLU A 77 -9.41 -10.54 19.38
N GLU A 78 -9.19 -11.30 18.31
CA GLU A 78 -7.87 -11.64 17.79
C GLU A 78 -7.85 -11.53 16.27
N ILE A 79 -6.72 -11.10 15.70
CA ILE A 79 -6.45 -11.02 14.28
C ILE A 79 -5.23 -11.89 14.01
N MET A 80 -5.42 -12.95 13.24
CA MET A 80 -4.35 -13.89 12.89
C MET A 80 -3.97 -13.70 11.42
N ILE A 81 -2.70 -13.52 11.14
CA ILE A 81 -2.16 -13.29 9.80
C ILE A 81 -1.13 -14.36 9.53
N ASP A 82 -1.36 -15.13 8.48
CA ASP A 82 -0.41 -16.08 7.92
C ASP A 82 0.34 -15.46 6.73
N GLU A 83 1.50 -16.00 6.41
CA GLU A 83 2.35 -15.58 5.29
C GLU A 83 2.65 -14.04 5.31
N TYR A 84 2.89 -13.49 6.51
CA TYR A 84 3.08 -12.04 6.69
C TYR A 84 4.20 -11.46 5.81
N GLN A 85 5.20 -12.27 5.40
CA GLN A 85 6.26 -11.84 4.50
C GLN A 85 5.75 -11.37 3.13
N ASP A 86 4.58 -11.83 2.69
CA ASP A 86 3.96 -11.49 1.40
C ASP A 86 3.05 -10.25 1.49
N SER A 87 2.81 -9.75 2.70
CA SER A 87 1.96 -8.57 2.90
C SER A 87 2.61 -7.30 2.35
N ASN A 88 1.79 -6.41 1.80
CA ASN A 88 2.20 -5.09 1.35
C ASN A 88 1.84 -3.99 2.38
N LEU A 89 2.36 -2.78 2.18
CA LEU A 89 2.13 -1.64 3.10
C LEU A 89 0.65 -1.24 3.22
N ILE A 90 -0.17 -1.47 2.19
CA ILE A 90 -1.60 -1.17 2.20
C ILE A 90 -2.32 -2.16 3.10
N GLN A 91 -2.03 -3.44 2.95
CA GLN A 91 -2.56 -4.51 3.80
C GLN A 91 -2.17 -4.29 5.26
N GLU A 92 -0.92 -3.93 5.53
CA GLU A 92 -0.46 -3.59 6.87
C GLU A 92 -1.23 -2.41 7.47
N ALA A 93 -1.45 -1.34 6.68
CA ALA A 93 -2.24 -0.19 7.11
C ALA A 93 -3.70 -0.56 7.42
N ILE A 94 -4.31 -1.44 6.61
CA ILE A 94 -5.66 -1.96 6.82
C ILE A 94 -5.71 -2.76 8.13
N LEU A 95 -4.81 -3.73 8.30
CA LEU A 95 -4.75 -4.60 9.48
C LEU A 95 -4.51 -3.80 10.77
N THR A 96 -3.57 -2.87 10.73
CA THR A 96 -3.30 -1.97 11.87
C THR A 96 -4.51 -1.10 12.21
N SER A 97 -5.27 -0.67 11.20
CA SER A 97 -6.45 0.18 11.41
C SER A 97 -7.59 -0.55 12.11
N VAL A 98 -7.79 -1.85 11.84
CA VAL A 98 -8.85 -2.65 12.47
C VAL A 98 -8.40 -3.36 13.76
N SER A 99 -7.12 -3.25 14.11
CA SER A 99 -6.56 -3.81 15.33
C SER A 99 -6.66 -2.86 16.52
N GLY A 100 -6.54 -3.40 17.71
CA GLY A 100 -6.43 -2.62 18.94
C GLY A 100 -5.04 -2.09 19.27
N CYS A 101 -4.04 -2.27 18.40
CA CYS A 101 -2.64 -1.94 18.70
C CYS A 101 -2.43 -0.48 19.09
N ARG A 102 -3.09 0.45 18.40
CA ARG A 102 -3.01 1.89 18.71
C ARG A 102 -3.60 2.27 20.06
N SER A 103 -4.53 1.48 20.57
CA SER A 103 -5.13 1.66 21.91
C SER A 103 -4.43 0.84 23.00
N GLY A 104 -3.30 0.22 22.68
CA GLY A 104 -2.52 -0.61 23.60
C GLY A 104 -3.05 -2.04 23.78
N ARG A 105 -4.04 -2.45 22.98
CA ARG A 105 -4.53 -3.84 22.95
C ARG A 105 -3.85 -4.60 21.82
N TYR A 106 -2.83 -5.36 22.15
CA TYR A 106 -2.05 -6.16 21.18
C TYR A 106 -2.79 -7.44 20.81
N ASN A 107 -3.71 -7.36 19.86
CA ASN A 107 -4.55 -8.46 19.41
C ASN A 107 -4.23 -8.93 17.98
N ILE A 108 -3.01 -8.71 17.50
CA ILE A 108 -2.52 -9.23 16.23
C ILE A 108 -1.49 -10.31 16.49
N PHE A 109 -1.66 -11.46 15.84
CA PHE A 109 -0.70 -12.55 15.79
C PHE A 109 -0.29 -12.77 14.31
N MET A 110 1.00 -12.65 14.02
CA MET A 110 1.53 -12.75 12.67
C MET A 110 2.50 -13.92 12.57
N VAL A 111 2.34 -14.74 11.55
CA VAL A 111 3.26 -15.83 11.20
C VAL A 111 3.83 -15.56 9.81
N GLY A 112 5.14 -15.72 9.66
CA GLY A 112 5.81 -15.53 8.38
C GLY A 112 7.27 -15.96 8.43
N ASP A 113 7.83 -16.32 7.27
CA ASP A 113 9.24 -16.69 7.12
C ASP A 113 10.03 -15.51 6.52
N VAL A 114 10.85 -14.89 7.35
CA VAL A 114 11.73 -13.77 6.96
C VAL A 114 12.65 -14.11 5.79
N LYS A 115 13.03 -15.38 5.65
CA LYS A 115 13.92 -15.83 4.56
C LYS A 115 13.23 -15.90 3.21
N GLN A 116 11.89 -15.99 3.20
CA GLN A 116 11.08 -16.01 1.98
C GLN A 116 10.61 -14.61 1.56
N SER A 117 10.88 -13.58 2.37
CA SER A 117 10.52 -12.21 2.01
C SER A 117 11.27 -11.73 0.77
N ILE A 118 10.54 -11.46 -0.31
CA ILE A 118 11.07 -10.93 -1.57
C ILE A 118 11.55 -9.48 -1.39
N ILE A 119 11.07 -8.80 -0.36
CA ILE A 119 11.42 -7.39 -0.08
C ILE A 119 12.23 -7.34 1.21
N SER A 120 13.54 -7.38 1.07
CA SER A 120 14.51 -7.13 2.15
C SER A 120 14.25 -5.75 2.76
N GLY A 121 13.76 -5.68 4.00
CA GLY A 121 13.60 -4.43 4.73
C GLY A 121 12.25 -4.18 5.40
N LYS A 122 11.31 -5.13 5.34
CA LYS A 122 9.96 -4.98 5.90
C LYS A 122 9.76 -5.47 7.35
N ILE A 123 10.81 -5.71 8.11
CA ILE A 123 10.61 -6.02 9.52
C ILE A 123 10.56 -4.69 10.28
N PRO A 124 9.39 -4.22 10.73
CA PRO A 124 9.35 -3.14 11.69
C PRO A 124 10.06 -3.65 12.95
N HIS A 125 11.02 -2.91 13.44
CA HIS A 125 11.50 -3.12 14.80
C HIS A 125 10.33 -2.88 15.74
N ILE A 126 9.78 -3.97 16.28
CA ILE A 126 8.82 -3.95 17.38
C ILE A 126 9.52 -3.44 18.64
#